data_ba5f8ad6c3f0a5f3a00d7224796f3f07
#
_entry.id   ba5f8ad6c3f0a5f3a00d7224796f3f07
#
_cell.length_a   1.000
_cell.length_b   1.000
_cell.length_c   1.000
_cell.angle_alpha   90.00
_cell.angle_beta   90.00
_cell.angle_gamma   90.00
#
_symmetry.space_group_name_H-M   'P 1'
#
loop_
_entity.id
_entity.type
_entity.pdbx_description
1 polymer ?
#
loop_
_entity_poly.entity_id
_entity_poly.type
_entity_poly.pdbx_seq_one_letter_code
_entity_poly.pdbx_strand_id
1 'polypeptide(L)'
;MKKTLLTIIFILAIAFTANAWTLNWDAAPGADGYNFHWRVLGDTVYTVVELGDVLGYDFEPLALIPGVRYEFYVTTLSNGSESDQSDIVRWTMPSPPVIVEIPEAPKQLIINF
;
A
#
# COMPACT_ATOMS: atom_id res chain seq x y z
N MET A 1 9.97 22.75 -23.90
CA MET A 1 10.13 21.96 -23.76
C MET A 1 9.42 21.16 -23.58
N LYS A 2 9.53 20.58 -23.55
CA LYS A 2 8.87 19.80 -23.39
C LYS A 2 8.88 19.24 -22.34
N LYS A 3 8.14 19.05 -21.76
CA LYS A 3 8.08 18.49 -20.75
C LYS A 3 8.47 17.26 -20.90
N THR A 4 9.31 16.90 -20.32
CA THR A 4 9.75 15.64 -20.37
C THR A 4 8.95 14.80 -19.60
N LEU A 5 8.51 13.76 -20.19
CA LEU A 5 7.81 12.86 -19.50
C LEU A 5 8.70 12.12 -18.72
N LEU A 6 8.53 12.05 -17.49
CA LEU A 6 9.28 11.22 -16.64
C LEU A 6 8.80 9.85 -16.84
N THR A 7 9.48 9.01 -17.52
CA THR A 7 9.15 7.61 -17.68
C THR A 7 9.81 6.88 -16.54
N ILE A 8 9.02 6.45 -15.59
CA ILE A 8 9.56 5.84 -14.39
C ILE A 8 9.15 4.40 -14.35
N ILE A 9 10.08 3.53 -14.10
CA ILE A 9 9.80 2.14 -13.88
C ILE A 9 10.02 1.90 -12.42
N PHE A 10 8.95 1.59 -11.71
CA PHE A 10 9.06 1.29 -10.31
C PHE A 10 8.94 -0.20 -10.11
N ILE A 11 9.72 -0.72 -9.22
CA ILE A 11 9.54 -2.07 -8.74
C ILE A 11 8.90 -1.92 -7.40
N LEU A 12 7.67 -2.34 -7.29
CA LEU A 12 6.94 -2.22 -6.04
C LEU A 12 6.86 -3.56 -5.35
N ALA A 13 7.04 -3.55 -4.07
CA ALA A 13 6.92 -4.76 -3.29
C ALA A 13 6.23 -4.42 -1.98
N ILE A 14 5.41 -5.31 -1.51
CA ILE A 14 4.77 -5.15 -0.21
C ILE A 14 5.49 -6.06 0.75
N ALA A 15 6.03 -5.46 1.79
CA ALA A 15 6.72 -6.23 2.80
C ALA A 15 5.90 -6.24 4.06
N PHE A 16 5.85 -7.39 4.70
CA PHE A 16 5.11 -7.53 5.93
C PHE A 16 6.09 -7.82 7.04
N THR A 17 6.09 -6.98 8.04
CA THR A 17 6.87 -7.26 9.22
C THR A 17 5.89 -7.38 10.35
N ALA A 18 6.40 -7.59 11.52
CA ALA A 18 5.54 -7.86 12.66
C ALA A 18 4.50 -6.79 12.87
N ASN A 19 4.88 -5.54 12.69
CA ASN A 19 3.98 -4.47 12.97
C ASN A 19 3.90 -3.42 11.89
N ALA A 20 4.24 -3.74 10.68
CA ALA A 20 4.25 -2.74 9.62
C ALA A 20 3.86 -3.32 8.29
N TRP A 21 3.11 -2.57 7.55
CA TRP A 21 2.74 -2.92 6.20
C TRP A 21 3.39 -1.86 5.34
N THR A 22 4.34 -2.26 4.51
CA THR A 22 5.15 -1.31 3.77
C THR A 22 5.10 -1.58 2.29
N LEU A 23 4.99 -0.54 1.50
CA LEU A 23 5.16 -0.62 0.06
C LEU A 23 6.48 0.05 -0.24
N ASN A 24 7.32 -0.60 -0.98
CA ASN A 24 8.65 -0.07 -1.31
C ASN A 24 8.81 0.08 -2.81
N TRP A 25 9.69 0.98 -3.23
CA TRP A 25 9.95 1.21 -4.65
C TRP A 25 11.39 1.64 -4.84
N ASP A 26 11.83 1.56 -6.08
CA ASP A 26 13.19 1.99 -6.42
C ASP A 26 13.21 3.49 -6.62
N ALA A 27 14.36 4.08 -6.38
CA ALA A 27 14.51 5.51 -6.57
C ALA A 27 14.35 5.88 -8.03
N ALA A 28 13.64 6.97 -8.28
CA ALA A 28 13.53 7.49 -9.63
C ALA A 28 14.58 8.58 -9.83
N PRO A 29 15.19 8.64 -10.97
CA PRO A 29 16.20 9.67 -11.22
C PRO A 29 15.61 11.05 -11.12
N GLY A 30 16.27 11.92 -10.40
CA GLY A 30 15.85 13.31 -10.29
C GLY A 30 14.64 13.54 -9.40
N ALA A 31 14.25 12.57 -8.61
CA ALA A 31 13.06 12.71 -7.79
C ALA A 31 13.31 13.68 -6.65
N ASP A 32 12.34 14.54 -6.40
CA ASP A 32 12.35 15.40 -5.23
C ASP A 32 11.45 14.79 -4.16
N GLY A 33 10.55 13.93 -4.53
CA GLY A 33 9.66 13.30 -3.60
C GLY A 33 8.72 12.36 -4.34
N TYR A 34 7.79 11.80 -3.62
CA TYR A 34 6.86 10.82 -4.18
C TYR A 34 5.48 11.05 -3.60
N ASN A 35 4.46 10.67 -4.37
CA ASN A 35 3.08 10.66 -3.89
C ASN A 35 2.59 9.22 -3.89
N PHE A 36 1.99 8.80 -2.79
CA PHE A 36 1.41 7.49 -2.67
C PHE A 36 -0.09 7.64 -2.87
N HIS A 37 -0.65 6.87 -3.76
CA HIS A 37 -2.06 6.97 -4.11
C HIS A 37 -2.73 5.66 -3.74
N TRP A 38 -3.88 5.73 -3.12
CA TRP A 38 -4.58 4.51 -2.75
C TRP A 38 -6.09 4.70 -2.84
N ARG A 39 -6.77 3.59 -3.05
CA ARG A 39 -8.24 3.59 -3.03
C ARG A 39 -8.74 2.17 -2.81
N VAL A 40 -10.02 2.05 -2.45
CA VAL A 40 -10.67 0.76 -2.45
C VAL A 40 -10.91 0.39 -3.91
N LEU A 41 -10.71 -0.87 -4.26
CA LEU A 41 -10.94 -1.32 -5.63
C LEU A 41 -12.37 -1.00 -6.02
N GLY A 42 -12.54 -0.31 -7.10
CA GLY A 42 -13.84 0.09 -7.60
C GLY A 42 -14.20 1.53 -7.32
N ASP A 43 -13.49 2.20 -6.43
CA ASP A 43 -13.76 3.60 -6.18
C ASP A 43 -13.28 4.43 -7.36
N THR A 44 -13.81 5.62 -7.51
CA THR A 44 -13.44 6.46 -8.63
C THR A 44 -12.32 7.41 -8.30
N VAL A 45 -12.03 7.64 -7.04
CA VAL A 45 -11.06 8.65 -6.66
C VAL A 45 -10.01 8.03 -5.77
N TYR A 46 -8.75 8.34 -6.04
CA TYR A 46 -7.66 7.92 -5.19
C TYR A 46 -7.42 8.98 -4.13
N THR A 47 -7.03 8.55 -2.95
CA THR A 47 -6.54 9.43 -1.92
C THR A 47 -5.03 9.53 -2.08
N VAL A 48 -4.50 10.72 -1.96
CA VAL A 48 -3.08 10.96 -2.17
C VAL A 48 -2.41 11.31 -0.87
N VAL A 49 -1.29 10.66 -0.62
CA VAL A 49 -0.46 10.97 0.54
C VAL A 49 0.86 11.50 -0.01
N GLU A 50 1.19 12.74 0.31
CA GLU A 50 2.44 13.30 -0.12
C GLU A 50 3.55 12.81 0.76
N LEU A 51 4.57 12.28 0.18
CA LEU A 51 5.74 11.81 0.90
C LEU A 51 6.93 12.63 0.48
N GLY A 52 7.95 12.62 1.23
CA GLY A 52 9.20 13.25 0.81
C GLY A 52 9.99 12.31 -0.07
N ASP A 53 11.28 12.52 -0.08
CA ASP A 53 12.17 11.70 -0.87
C ASP A 53 12.45 10.43 -0.09
N VAL A 54 11.52 9.51 -0.13
CA VAL A 54 11.61 8.23 0.58
C VAL A 54 11.35 7.11 -0.40
N LEU A 55 11.79 5.92 -0.08
CA LEU A 55 11.64 4.77 -0.97
C LEU A 55 10.66 3.74 -0.42
N GLY A 56 9.83 4.15 0.49
CA GLY A 56 8.84 3.25 1.03
C GLY A 56 7.84 4.01 1.86
N TYR A 57 6.71 3.38 2.10
CA TYR A 57 5.67 3.98 2.92
C TYR A 57 5.03 2.90 3.77
N ASP A 58 4.93 3.16 5.06
CA ASP A 58 4.24 2.27 5.96
C ASP A 58 2.80 2.73 5.97
N PHE A 59 1.92 1.95 5.41
CA PHE A 59 0.53 2.33 5.28
C PHE A 59 -0.36 1.79 6.41
N GLU A 60 0.25 1.22 7.44
CA GLU A 60 -0.53 0.78 8.57
C GLU A 60 -1.38 1.89 9.16
N PRO A 61 -0.89 3.13 9.27
CA PRO A 61 -1.70 4.19 9.84
C PRO A 61 -2.96 4.53 9.06
N LEU A 62 -3.10 4.06 7.82
CA LEU A 62 -4.31 4.30 7.05
C LEU A 62 -5.47 3.49 7.60
N ALA A 63 -5.20 2.53 8.45
CA ALA A 63 -6.22 1.70 9.09
C ALA A 63 -7.13 1.04 8.07
N LEU A 64 -6.52 0.38 7.10
CA LEU A 64 -7.27 -0.29 6.05
C LEU A 64 -8.11 -1.42 6.64
N ILE A 65 -9.20 -1.71 6.00
CA ILE A 65 -10.18 -2.64 6.54
C ILE A 65 -9.87 -4.06 6.10
N PRO A 66 -9.76 -5.01 7.03
CA PRO A 66 -9.48 -6.40 6.68
C PRO A 66 -10.52 -6.94 5.71
N GLY A 67 -10.07 -7.68 4.74
CA GLY A 67 -10.94 -8.30 3.74
C GLY A 67 -11.25 -7.40 2.56
N VAL A 68 -10.89 -6.14 2.62
CA VAL A 68 -11.16 -5.21 1.54
C VAL A 68 -9.97 -5.16 0.61
N ARG A 69 -10.22 -5.07 -0.68
CA ARG A 69 -9.16 -5.01 -1.66
C ARG A 69 -8.89 -3.57 -2.04
N TYR A 70 -7.63 -3.22 -2.09
CA TYR A 70 -7.18 -1.87 -2.35
C TYR A 70 -6.27 -1.83 -3.56
N GLU A 71 -6.13 -0.66 -4.13
CA GLU A 71 -5.18 -0.41 -5.20
C GLU A 71 -4.25 0.69 -4.79
N PHE A 72 -2.99 0.51 -5.07
CA PHE A 72 -1.95 1.50 -4.75
C PHE A 72 -1.12 1.80 -5.98
N TYR A 73 -0.66 3.02 -6.10
CA TYR A 73 0.41 3.32 -7.05
C TYR A 73 1.18 4.54 -6.53
N VAL A 74 2.33 4.78 -7.10
CA VAL A 74 3.22 5.85 -6.68
C VAL A 74 3.55 6.70 -7.88
N THR A 75 3.69 7.98 -7.68
CA THR A 75 4.20 8.88 -8.70
C THR A 75 5.41 9.61 -8.14
N THR A 76 6.26 10.10 -9.02
CA THR A 76 7.46 10.82 -8.67
C THR A 76 7.23 12.30 -8.89
N LEU A 77 7.71 13.10 -7.97
CA LEU A 77 7.67 14.55 -8.11
C LEU A 77 9.07 15.03 -8.46
N SER A 78 9.15 15.91 -9.44
CA SER A 78 10.42 16.46 -9.84
C SER A 78 10.19 17.83 -10.41
N ASN A 79 10.77 18.86 -9.78
CA ASN A 79 10.66 20.24 -10.24
C ASN A 79 9.22 20.66 -10.46
N GLY A 80 8.35 20.28 -9.58
CA GLY A 80 6.94 20.67 -9.68
C GLY A 80 6.12 19.84 -10.65
N SER A 81 6.72 18.88 -11.32
CA SER A 81 6.00 18.00 -12.23
C SER A 81 5.82 16.64 -11.60
N GLU A 82 4.74 15.98 -11.96
CA GLU A 82 4.46 14.64 -11.45
C GLU A 82 4.58 13.65 -12.60
N SER A 83 5.17 12.51 -12.34
CA SER A 83 5.34 11.49 -13.39
C SER A 83 4.03 10.78 -13.66
N ASP A 84 4.04 9.90 -14.64
CA ASP A 84 2.96 8.98 -14.84
C ASP A 84 2.94 8.01 -13.66
N GLN A 85 1.85 7.35 -13.45
CA GLN A 85 1.74 6.43 -12.33
C GLN A 85 2.61 5.20 -12.57
N SER A 86 3.05 4.62 -11.48
CA SER A 86 3.74 3.34 -11.52
C SER A 86 2.73 2.27 -11.87
N ASP A 87 3.18 1.03 -11.88
CA ASP A 87 2.27 -0.10 -11.98
C ASP A 87 1.34 -0.06 -10.79
N ILE A 88 0.13 -0.53 -10.98
CA ILE A 88 -0.84 -0.57 -9.90
C ILE A 88 -0.68 -1.88 -9.16
N VAL A 89 -0.58 -1.79 -7.86
CA VAL A 89 -0.55 -2.96 -7.00
C VAL A 89 -1.92 -3.13 -6.40
N ARG A 90 -2.49 -4.31 -6.54
CA ARG A 90 -3.77 -4.63 -5.92
C ARG A 90 -3.51 -5.58 -4.77
N TRP A 91 -4.09 -5.28 -3.66
CA TRP A 91 -3.79 -6.04 -2.46
C TRP A 91 -5.02 -6.09 -1.57
N THR A 92 -5.26 -7.25 -1.02
CA THR A 92 -6.38 -7.42 -0.11
C THR A 92 -5.84 -7.45 1.30
N MET A 93 -6.38 -6.58 2.15
CA MET A 93 -5.95 -6.52 3.54
C MET A 93 -6.25 -7.86 4.19
N PRO A 94 -5.26 -8.53 4.76
CA PRO A 94 -5.51 -9.81 5.38
C PRO A 94 -6.41 -9.68 6.59
N SER A 95 -7.23 -10.67 6.79
CA SER A 95 -8.03 -10.72 8.01
C SER A 95 -7.20 -11.36 9.08
N PRO A 96 -7.34 -10.92 10.30
CA PRO A 96 -6.63 -11.58 11.40
C PRO A 96 -7.16 -13.01 11.54
N PRO A 97 -6.35 -13.91 12.04
CA PRO A 97 -6.83 -15.26 12.29
C PRO A 97 -8.02 -15.22 13.24
N VAL A 98 -8.97 -16.08 13.00
CA VAL A 98 -10.13 -16.14 13.85
C VAL A 98 -9.91 -17.23 14.87
N ILE A 99 -10.03 -16.87 16.12
CA ILE A 99 -9.92 -17.83 17.18
C ILE A 99 -11.32 -18.09 17.64
N VAL A 100 -11.73 -19.32 17.53
CA VAL A 100 -13.08 -19.70 17.94
C VAL A 100 -12.96 -20.46 19.21
N GLU A 101 -13.60 -19.95 20.26
CA GLU A 101 -13.62 -20.65 21.49
C GLU A 101 -14.95 -21.23 21.62
N ILE A 102 -15.07 -22.51 21.74
CA ILE A 102 -16.29 -23.18 21.93
C ILE A 102 -16.53 -23.33 23.40
N PRO A 103 -17.62 -22.87 23.89
CA PRO A 103 -17.86 -22.94 25.29
C PRO A 103 -17.81 -24.35 25.73
N GLU A 104 -17.29 -24.60 26.93
CA GLU A 104 -17.12 -25.84 27.36
C GLU A 104 -18.23 -26.44 27.70
N ALA A 105 -18.62 -27.24 27.30
CA ALA A 105 -19.70 -27.85 27.59
C ALA A 105 -19.39 -29.01 27.59
N PRO A 106 -19.27 -29.35 28.36
CA PRO A 106 -18.61 -30.07 29.16
C PRO A 106 -17.32 -30.35 28.61
N LYS A 107 -16.96 -30.46 27.82
CA LYS A 107 -15.77 -30.74 27.48
C LYS A 107 -15.35 -29.89 26.60
N GLN A 108 -14.53 -29.35 26.67
CA GLN A 108 -14.11 -28.53 25.93
C GLN A 108 -13.63 -28.93 24.71
N LEU A 109 -14.04 -28.37 23.69
CA LEU A 109 -13.51 -28.60 22.51
C LEU A 109 -12.86 -27.35 22.20
N ILE A 110 -11.62 -27.27 21.99
CA ILE A 110 -10.89 -26.12 21.68
C ILE A 110 -10.35 -26.22 20.32
N ILE A 111 -10.61 -25.28 19.48
CA ILE A 111 -10.08 -25.28 18.15
C ILE A 111 -9.02 -24.22 18.10
N ASN A 112 -7.81 -24.60 17.83
CA ASN A 112 -6.72 -23.67 17.73
C ASN A 112 -6.33 -23.51 16.30
N PHE A 113 -6.16 -22.29 15.90
CA PHE A 113 -5.82 -22.01 14.50
C PHE A 113 -4.44 -21.37 14.39
#